data_93df303b91ba6387d9c6c1dd4a66f681
#
_entry.id   93df303b91ba6387d9c6c1dd4a66f681
#
_cell.length_a   1.000
_cell.length_b   1.000
_cell.length_c   1.000
_cell.angle_alpha   90.00
_cell.angle_beta   90.00
_cell.angle_gamma   90.00
#
_symmetry.space_group_name_H-M   'P 1'
#
loop_
_entity.id
_entity.type
_entity.pdbx_description
1 polymer ?
#
loop_
_entity_poly.entity_id
_entity_poly.type
_entity_poly.pdbx_seq_one_letter_code
_entity_poly.pdbx_strand_id
1 'polypeptide(L)'
;MYYIATGMMLVCAVLVFRILPDEKPNFTGSYAALMRSLFTLLKQYPLLRLHSVRAALAFGSFMGFWATLAFKMAQEPFHAGSDVVGMLGLCGIAGAVTASFIGKHIARLGVYRFNCFGALLQLAAWGLFAAGGNHYGPIIGGILLVDIGMQCIQLSNQAPLFELCPSAANRINTIFMSCYFIGGSLGTLLSGTAWVLFGWSGVVGTGALLTALSLIITLVAKR
;
A
#
# COMPACT_ATOMS: atom_id res chain seq x y z
N MET A 1 -11.66 19.88 11.58
CA MET A 1 -10.78 18.71 11.42
C MET A 1 -9.33 19.09 11.06
N TYR A 2 -9.07 19.90 10.05
CA TYR A 2 -7.71 20.24 9.60
C TYR A 2 -6.83 20.86 10.69
N TYR A 3 -7.34 21.77 11.52
CA TYR A 3 -6.59 22.41 12.63
C TYR A 3 -6.13 21.41 13.69
N ILE A 4 -6.95 20.38 13.99
CA ILE A 4 -6.57 19.33 14.95
C ILE A 4 -5.44 18.48 14.36
N ALA A 5 -5.56 18.06 13.10
CA ALA A 5 -4.52 17.29 12.41
C ALA A 5 -3.20 18.09 12.34
N THR A 6 -3.27 19.40 12.01
CA THR A 6 -2.10 20.28 12.00
C THR A 6 -1.47 20.38 13.38
N GLY A 7 -2.27 20.55 14.44
CA GLY A 7 -1.78 20.60 15.82
C GLY A 7 -1.06 19.31 16.22
N MET A 8 -1.65 18.15 15.91
CA MET A 8 -1.01 16.85 16.15
C MET A 8 0.31 16.69 15.39
N MET A 9 0.36 17.10 14.11
CA MET A 9 1.59 17.06 13.32
C MET A 9 2.68 17.95 13.89
N LEU A 10 2.34 19.15 14.36
CA LEU A 10 3.31 20.04 15.01
C LEU A 10 3.86 19.44 16.32
N VAL A 11 3.01 18.83 17.14
CA VAL A 11 3.45 18.11 18.34
C VAL A 11 4.40 16.96 17.96
N CYS A 12 4.04 16.14 16.98
CA CYS A 12 4.90 15.07 16.51
C CYS A 12 6.25 15.61 15.96
N ALA A 13 6.24 16.71 15.20
CA ALA A 13 7.45 17.33 14.69
C ALA A 13 8.37 17.80 15.82
N VAL A 14 7.83 18.44 16.86
CA VAL A 14 8.60 18.87 18.03
C VAL A 14 9.17 17.68 18.80
N LEU A 15 8.40 16.62 18.97
CA LEU A 15 8.86 15.39 19.64
C LEU A 15 10.00 14.73 18.85
N VAL A 16 9.85 14.58 17.54
CA VAL A 16 10.90 14.04 16.66
C VAL A 16 12.17 14.88 16.77
N PHE A 17 12.05 16.21 16.67
CA PHE A 17 13.20 17.12 16.77
C PHE A 17 13.92 17.05 18.13
N ARG A 18 13.17 16.76 19.22
CA ARG A 18 13.72 16.67 20.58
C ARG A 18 14.31 15.32 20.92
N ILE A 19 13.77 14.24 20.37
CA ILE A 19 14.05 12.85 20.77
C ILE A 19 15.00 12.16 19.80
N LEU A 20 14.95 12.49 18.49
CA LEU A 20 15.82 11.83 17.53
C LEU A 20 17.28 12.28 17.72
N PRO A 21 18.21 11.32 17.84
CA PRO A 21 19.63 11.63 17.87
C PRO A 21 20.11 12.11 16.49
N ASP A 22 21.09 13.01 16.49
CA ASP A 22 21.75 13.48 15.27
C ASP A 22 22.56 12.33 14.65
N GLU A 23 22.03 11.73 13.58
CA GLU A 23 22.75 10.71 12.81
C GLU A 23 23.61 11.37 11.72
N LYS A 24 24.89 10.99 11.68
CA LYS A 24 25.78 11.43 10.61
C LYS A 24 25.36 10.78 9.29
N PRO A 25 25.35 11.52 8.17
CA PRO A 25 24.99 10.97 6.87
C PRO A 25 25.96 9.86 6.46
N ASN A 26 25.46 8.69 6.13
CA ASN A 26 26.26 7.53 5.67
C ASN A 26 26.78 7.66 4.23
N PHE A 27 26.48 8.76 3.56
CA PHE A 27 26.87 9.02 2.19
C PHE A 27 27.59 10.38 2.10
N THR A 28 28.85 10.36 1.69
CA THR A 28 29.72 11.55 1.58
C THR A 28 29.85 12.10 0.16
N GLY A 29 29.12 11.55 -0.81
CA GLY A 29 29.14 11.95 -2.22
C GLY A 29 28.24 13.15 -2.53
N SER A 30 28.34 13.69 -3.75
CA SER A 30 27.45 14.73 -4.23
C SER A 30 26.01 14.21 -4.42
N TYR A 31 25.02 15.12 -4.41
CA TYR A 31 23.61 14.76 -4.64
C TYR A 31 23.40 14.04 -5.98
N ALA A 32 24.09 14.45 -7.04
CA ALA A 32 24.04 13.77 -8.34
C ALA A 32 24.59 12.35 -8.27
N ALA A 33 25.66 12.12 -7.51
CA ALA A 33 26.22 10.79 -7.26
C ALA A 33 25.22 9.93 -6.45
N LEU A 34 24.52 10.51 -5.47
CA LEU A 34 23.47 9.86 -4.73
C LEU A 34 22.35 9.39 -5.67
N MET A 35 21.83 10.27 -6.53
CA MET A 35 20.77 9.93 -7.48
C MET A 35 21.21 8.83 -8.45
N ARG A 36 22.44 8.93 -8.99
CA ARG A 36 23.01 7.88 -9.86
C ARG A 36 23.10 6.53 -9.12
N SER A 37 23.42 6.55 -7.83
CA SER A 37 23.51 5.33 -7.02
C SER A 37 22.16 4.61 -6.86
N LEU A 38 21.03 5.34 -6.85
CA LEU A 38 19.69 4.72 -6.82
C LEU A 38 19.44 3.90 -8.09
N PHE A 39 19.74 4.45 -9.26
CA PHE A 39 19.61 3.72 -10.53
C PHE A 39 20.55 2.51 -10.60
N THR A 40 21.76 2.63 -10.05
CA THR A 40 22.70 1.51 -9.97
C THR A 40 22.16 0.39 -9.10
N LEU A 41 21.64 0.71 -7.90
CA LEU A 41 21.02 -0.27 -7.00
C LEU A 41 19.81 -0.95 -7.64
N LEU A 42 18.95 -0.17 -8.33
CA LEU A 42 17.79 -0.72 -9.03
C LEU A 42 18.17 -1.71 -10.13
N LYS A 43 19.28 -1.47 -10.85
CA LYS A 43 19.83 -2.39 -11.86
C LYS A 43 20.49 -3.61 -11.23
N GLN A 44 21.26 -3.41 -10.18
CA GLN A 44 22.06 -4.44 -9.53
C GLN A 44 21.24 -5.48 -8.77
N TYR A 45 20.11 -5.07 -8.16
CA TYR A 45 19.32 -5.95 -7.32
C TYR A 45 17.96 -6.32 -7.97
N PRO A 46 17.86 -7.48 -8.66
CA PRO A 46 16.59 -7.96 -9.24
C PRO A 46 15.47 -8.13 -8.20
N LEU A 47 15.82 -8.55 -6.97
CA LEU A 47 14.87 -8.69 -5.86
C LEU A 47 14.25 -7.35 -5.48
N LEU A 48 15.02 -6.25 -5.48
CA LEU A 48 14.49 -4.92 -5.21
C LEU A 48 13.40 -4.55 -6.24
N ARG A 49 13.64 -4.80 -7.53
CA ARG A 49 12.64 -4.55 -8.59
C ARG A 49 11.39 -5.40 -8.38
N LEU A 50 11.57 -6.69 -8.10
CA LEU A 50 10.48 -7.63 -7.89
C LEU A 50 9.57 -7.21 -6.74
N HIS A 51 10.18 -6.93 -5.56
CA HIS A 51 9.44 -6.51 -4.37
C HIS A 51 8.75 -5.16 -4.58
N SER A 52 9.44 -4.20 -5.23
CA SER A 52 8.87 -2.88 -5.52
C SER A 52 7.67 -2.96 -6.46
N VAL A 53 7.74 -3.75 -7.54
CA VAL A 53 6.62 -3.88 -8.49
C VAL A 53 5.42 -4.58 -7.85
N ARG A 54 5.63 -5.65 -7.09
CA ARG A 54 4.54 -6.34 -6.37
C ARG A 54 3.80 -5.38 -5.44
N ALA A 55 4.56 -4.67 -4.60
CA ALA A 55 3.99 -3.74 -3.64
C ALA A 55 3.32 -2.54 -4.33
N ALA A 56 3.90 -2.02 -5.42
CA ALA A 56 3.33 -0.93 -6.22
C ALA A 56 1.97 -1.28 -6.81
N LEU A 57 1.84 -2.47 -7.40
CA LEU A 57 0.57 -2.95 -7.96
C LEU A 57 -0.50 -3.14 -6.88
N ALA A 58 -0.15 -3.78 -5.76
CA ALA A 58 -1.07 -3.98 -4.64
C ALA A 58 -1.49 -2.66 -4.00
N PHE A 59 -0.58 -1.71 -3.84
CA PHE A 59 -0.87 -0.38 -3.32
C PHE A 59 -1.67 0.47 -4.30
N GLY A 60 -1.45 0.31 -5.60
CA GLY A 60 -2.28 0.93 -6.64
C GLY A 60 -3.73 0.48 -6.56
N SER A 61 -3.96 -0.83 -6.38
CA SER A 61 -5.28 -1.40 -6.13
C SER A 61 -5.93 -0.82 -4.87
N PHE A 62 -5.19 -0.76 -3.77
CA PHE A 62 -5.61 -0.22 -2.49
C PHE A 62 -5.96 1.28 -2.58
N MET A 63 -5.07 2.10 -3.15
CA MET A 63 -5.30 3.54 -3.29
C MET A 63 -6.45 3.85 -4.25
N GLY A 64 -6.60 3.06 -5.32
CA GLY A 64 -7.74 3.18 -6.24
C GLY A 64 -9.07 2.98 -5.53
N PHE A 65 -9.17 2.03 -4.61
CA PHE A 65 -10.35 1.84 -3.75
C PHE A 65 -10.64 3.07 -2.89
N TRP A 66 -9.67 3.50 -2.06
CA TRP A 66 -9.86 4.61 -1.13
C TRP A 66 -10.18 5.93 -1.85
N ALA A 67 -9.55 6.18 -3.00
CA ALA A 67 -9.83 7.38 -3.79
C ALA A 67 -11.24 7.43 -4.37
N THR A 68 -11.87 6.29 -4.62
CA THR A 68 -13.20 6.20 -5.25
C THR A 68 -14.32 5.86 -4.28
N LEU A 69 -14.00 5.44 -3.05
CA LEU A 69 -14.98 5.08 -2.03
C LEU A 69 -15.95 6.22 -1.73
N ALA A 70 -15.47 7.46 -1.65
CA ALA A 70 -16.33 8.61 -1.39
C ALA A 70 -17.38 8.81 -2.50
N PHE A 71 -17.02 8.58 -3.77
CA PHE A 71 -17.95 8.66 -4.89
C PHE A 71 -19.01 7.55 -4.80
N LYS A 72 -18.62 6.33 -4.40
CA LYS A 72 -19.55 5.23 -4.21
C LYS A 72 -20.51 5.49 -3.06
N MET A 73 -20.03 6.03 -1.95
CA MET A 73 -20.87 6.34 -0.78
C MET A 73 -21.85 7.49 -1.05
N ALA A 74 -21.51 8.44 -1.92
CA ALA A 74 -22.39 9.54 -2.29
C ALA A 74 -23.56 9.13 -3.19
N GLN A 75 -23.47 7.97 -3.86
CA GLN A 75 -24.51 7.46 -4.77
C GLN A 75 -25.53 6.54 -4.06
N GLU A 76 -26.61 6.22 -4.77
CA GLU A 76 -27.56 5.20 -4.32
C GLU A 76 -26.86 3.84 -4.09
N PRO A 77 -27.29 3.09 -3.11
CA PRO A 77 -28.37 3.33 -2.14
C PRO A 77 -27.92 4.05 -0.86
N PHE A 78 -26.65 4.51 -0.76
CA PHE A 78 -26.07 4.99 0.50
C PHE A 78 -26.43 6.45 0.80
N HIS A 79 -26.34 7.34 -0.19
CA HIS A 79 -26.50 8.81 -0.04
C HIS A 79 -25.72 9.36 1.17
N ALA A 80 -24.53 8.81 1.42
CA ALA A 80 -23.75 9.06 2.62
C ALA A 80 -22.72 10.17 2.38
N GLY A 81 -22.53 11.00 3.38
CA GLY A 81 -21.55 12.07 3.39
C GLY A 81 -20.13 11.61 3.72
N SER A 82 -19.20 12.58 3.76
CA SER A 82 -17.80 12.37 4.10
C SER A 82 -17.58 11.89 5.55
N ASP A 83 -18.55 12.09 6.42
CA ASP A 83 -18.57 11.60 7.80
C ASP A 83 -18.61 10.06 7.85
N VAL A 84 -19.47 9.43 7.04
CA VAL A 84 -19.55 7.97 6.92
C VAL A 84 -18.26 7.40 6.33
N VAL A 85 -17.71 8.04 5.30
CA VAL A 85 -16.40 7.63 4.72
C VAL A 85 -15.29 7.72 5.78
N GLY A 86 -15.30 8.77 6.60
CA GLY A 86 -14.37 8.92 7.72
C GLY A 86 -14.54 7.81 8.77
N MET A 87 -15.78 7.40 9.08
CA MET A 87 -16.05 6.27 9.98
C MET A 87 -15.57 4.93 9.39
N LEU A 88 -15.76 4.71 8.09
CA LEU A 88 -15.22 3.53 7.41
C LEU A 88 -13.69 3.49 7.47
N GLY A 89 -13.02 4.66 7.49
CA GLY A 89 -11.57 4.76 7.70
C GLY A 89 -11.09 4.19 9.05
N LEU A 90 -11.96 4.12 10.07
CA LEU A 90 -11.63 3.47 11.35
C LEU A 90 -11.40 1.96 11.20
N CYS A 91 -11.94 1.33 10.17
CA CYS A 91 -11.65 -0.07 9.86
C CYS A 91 -10.16 -0.28 9.58
N GLY A 92 -9.42 0.76 9.12
CA GLY A 92 -7.97 0.73 8.92
C GLY A 92 -7.17 0.45 10.21
N ILE A 93 -7.77 0.65 11.40
CA ILE A 93 -7.17 0.25 12.68
C ILE A 93 -6.88 -1.27 12.68
N ALA A 94 -7.76 -2.07 12.08
CA ALA A 94 -7.54 -3.51 11.97
C ALA A 94 -6.28 -3.84 11.16
N GLY A 95 -6.01 -3.08 10.09
CA GLY A 95 -4.76 -3.18 9.32
C GLY A 95 -3.54 -2.87 10.18
N ALA A 96 -3.57 -1.79 10.96
CA ALA A 96 -2.47 -1.40 11.84
C ALA A 96 -2.20 -2.44 12.94
N VAL A 97 -3.23 -2.99 13.56
CA VAL A 97 -3.10 -4.08 14.54
C VAL A 97 -2.50 -5.33 13.87
N THR A 98 -2.99 -5.69 12.70
CA THR A 98 -2.50 -6.84 11.94
C THR A 98 -1.02 -6.68 11.57
N ALA A 99 -0.56 -5.47 11.22
CA ALA A 99 0.84 -5.20 10.91
C ALA A 99 1.79 -5.63 12.02
N SER A 100 1.40 -5.40 13.28
CA SER A 100 2.19 -5.80 14.46
C SER A 100 2.34 -7.31 14.60
N PHE A 101 1.34 -8.08 14.20
CA PHE A 101 1.40 -9.55 14.18
C PHE A 101 2.19 -10.08 12.98
N ILE A 102 1.99 -9.52 11.80
CA ILE A 102 2.65 -9.92 10.55
C ILE A 102 4.17 -9.81 10.69
N GLY A 103 4.68 -8.69 11.20
CA GLY A 103 6.12 -8.44 11.34
C GLY A 103 6.85 -9.56 12.10
N LYS A 104 6.23 -10.12 13.13
CA LYS A 104 6.78 -11.22 13.92
C LYS A 104 6.81 -12.57 13.19
N HIS A 105 5.94 -12.77 12.21
CA HIS A 105 5.73 -14.06 11.54
C HIS A 105 6.35 -14.14 10.14
N ILE A 106 6.72 -12.98 9.54
CA ILE A 106 7.34 -12.95 8.19
C ILE A 106 8.58 -13.84 8.13
N ALA A 107 9.46 -13.75 9.14
CA ALA A 107 10.69 -14.54 9.21
C ALA A 107 10.43 -16.05 9.23
N ARG A 108 9.30 -16.50 9.80
CA ARG A 108 8.96 -17.92 9.92
C ARG A 108 8.23 -18.46 8.69
N LEU A 109 7.31 -17.71 8.13
CA LEU A 109 6.42 -18.16 7.05
C LEU A 109 6.94 -17.78 5.65
N GLY A 110 7.82 -16.80 5.58
CA GLY A 110 8.49 -16.36 4.36
C GLY A 110 7.64 -15.40 3.51
N VAL A 111 8.35 -14.56 2.75
CA VAL A 111 7.78 -13.51 1.88
C VAL A 111 6.72 -14.03 0.92
N TYR A 112 7.01 -15.18 0.27
CA TYR A 112 6.12 -15.75 -0.74
C TYR A 112 4.71 -16.03 -0.20
N ARG A 113 4.63 -16.70 0.98
CA ARG A 113 3.34 -17.08 1.58
C ARG A 113 2.54 -15.83 1.98
N PHE A 114 3.19 -14.83 2.57
CA PHE A 114 2.53 -13.57 2.93
C PHE A 114 2.06 -12.78 1.72
N ASN A 115 2.83 -12.74 0.63
CA ASN A 115 2.40 -12.10 -0.60
C ASN A 115 1.19 -12.79 -1.22
N CYS A 116 1.20 -14.13 -1.33
CA CYS A 116 0.06 -14.87 -1.85
C CYS A 116 -1.18 -14.67 -0.96
N PHE A 117 -1.03 -14.80 0.36
CA PHE A 117 -2.12 -14.62 1.31
C PHE A 117 -2.71 -13.20 1.22
N GLY A 118 -1.84 -12.16 1.23
CA GLY A 118 -2.29 -10.77 1.11
C GLY A 118 -3.00 -10.49 -0.21
N ALA A 119 -2.48 -11.01 -1.33
CA ALA A 119 -3.13 -10.84 -2.63
C ALA A 119 -4.48 -11.58 -2.71
N LEU A 120 -4.58 -12.76 -2.11
CA LEU A 120 -5.87 -13.49 -2.03
C LEU A 120 -6.89 -12.74 -1.17
N LEU A 121 -6.48 -12.13 -0.05
CA LEU A 121 -7.35 -11.28 0.76
C LEU A 121 -7.83 -10.06 -0.03
N GLN A 122 -6.95 -9.38 -0.78
CA GLN A 122 -7.35 -8.26 -1.62
C GLN A 122 -8.29 -8.71 -2.75
N LEU A 123 -8.06 -9.86 -3.39
CA LEU A 123 -8.98 -10.39 -4.42
C LEU A 123 -10.33 -10.75 -3.82
N ALA A 124 -10.37 -11.34 -2.62
CA ALA A 124 -11.61 -11.61 -1.90
C ALA A 124 -12.37 -10.31 -1.56
N ALA A 125 -11.64 -9.24 -1.17
CA ALA A 125 -12.23 -7.92 -0.97
C ALA A 125 -12.89 -7.40 -2.26
N TRP A 126 -12.22 -7.50 -3.40
CA TRP A 126 -12.78 -7.10 -4.69
C TRP A 126 -13.99 -7.95 -5.08
N GLY A 127 -14.01 -9.24 -4.72
CA GLY A 127 -15.20 -10.11 -4.86
C GLY A 127 -16.37 -9.62 -4.01
N LEU A 128 -16.14 -9.21 -2.76
CA LEU A 128 -17.18 -8.63 -1.89
C LEU A 128 -17.68 -7.30 -2.45
N PHE A 129 -16.81 -6.43 -2.95
CA PHE A 129 -17.19 -5.16 -3.56
C PHE A 129 -18.00 -5.36 -4.85
N ALA A 130 -17.69 -6.40 -5.62
CA ALA A 130 -18.45 -6.76 -6.82
C ALA A 130 -19.85 -7.31 -6.49
N ALA A 131 -19.92 -8.27 -5.57
CA ALA A 131 -21.16 -8.99 -5.27
C ALA A 131 -22.12 -8.21 -4.38
N GLY A 132 -21.60 -7.39 -3.46
CA GLY A 132 -22.40 -6.74 -2.41
C GLY A 132 -22.13 -5.23 -2.25
N GLY A 133 -21.59 -4.56 -3.26
CA GLY A 133 -21.22 -3.16 -3.22
C GLY A 133 -22.36 -2.16 -2.98
N ASN A 134 -23.61 -2.63 -2.84
CA ASN A 134 -24.77 -1.82 -2.49
C ASN A 134 -25.22 -2.00 -1.02
N HIS A 135 -24.45 -2.70 -0.21
CA HIS A 135 -24.72 -2.94 1.22
C HIS A 135 -23.48 -2.60 2.06
N TYR A 136 -23.67 -2.06 3.24
CA TYR A 136 -22.59 -1.72 4.18
C TYR A 136 -21.76 -2.95 4.61
N GLY A 137 -22.40 -4.09 4.85
CA GLY A 137 -21.70 -5.30 5.29
C GLY A 137 -20.57 -5.74 4.37
N PRO A 138 -20.81 -5.99 3.07
CA PRO A 138 -19.76 -6.28 2.10
C PRO A 138 -18.72 -5.17 1.93
N ILE A 139 -19.13 -3.90 2.04
CA ILE A 139 -18.17 -2.77 1.98
C ILE A 139 -17.23 -2.84 3.20
N ILE A 140 -17.75 -2.96 4.42
CA ILE A 140 -16.94 -3.04 5.64
C ILE A 140 -16.06 -4.29 5.62
N GLY A 141 -16.61 -5.44 5.30
CA GLY A 141 -15.85 -6.69 5.17
C GLY A 141 -14.74 -6.59 4.12
N GLY A 142 -15.03 -5.98 2.98
CA GLY A 142 -14.04 -5.72 1.93
C GLY A 142 -12.94 -4.77 2.37
N ILE A 143 -13.26 -3.70 3.10
CA ILE A 143 -12.27 -2.77 3.68
C ILE A 143 -11.32 -3.53 4.60
N LEU A 144 -11.83 -4.32 5.54
CA LEU A 144 -11.00 -5.11 6.44
C LEU A 144 -10.05 -6.05 5.67
N LEU A 145 -10.56 -6.73 4.66
CA LEU A 145 -9.75 -7.66 3.85
C LEU A 145 -8.71 -6.93 3.01
N VAL A 146 -9.05 -5.78 2.40
CA VAL A 146 -8.10 -5.04 1.57
C VAL A 146 -6.99 -4.41 2.42
N ASP A 147 -7.31 -3.90 3.62
CA ASP A 147 -6.34 -3.33 4.56
C ASP A 147 -5.38 -4.41 5.10
N ILE A 148 -5.91 -5.52 5.61
CA ILE A 148 -5.10 -6.65 6.09
C ILE A 148 -4.22 -7.21 4.96
N GLY A 149 -4.81 -7.42 3.78
CA GLY A 149 -4.09 -7.89 2.60
C GLY A 149 -2.95 -6.96 2.20
N MET A 150 -3.19 -5.64 2.24
CA MET A 150 -2.17 -4.65 1.93
C MET A 150 -1.00 -4.69 2.91
N GLN A 151 -1.27 -4.79 4.22
CA GLN A 151 -0.22 -4.91 5.23
C GLN A 151 0.63 -6.18 5.04
N CYS A 152 -0.01 -7.31 4.72
CA CYS A 152 0.71 -8.54 4.39
C CYS A 152 1.67 -8.35 3.22
N ILE A 153 1.23 -7.73 2.14
CA ILE A 153 2.05 -7.50 0.94
C ILE A 153 3.15 -6.48 1.22
N GLN A 154 2.82 -5.34 1.83
CA GLN A 154 3.77 -4.27 2.08
C GLN A 154 4.92 -4.74 2.97
N LEU A 155 4.61 -5.25 4.16
CA LEU A 155 5.64 -5.62 5.13
C LEU A 155 6.49 -6.80 4.64
N SER A 156 5.89 -7.79 3.99
CA SER A 156 6.64 -8.93 3.46
C SER A 156 7.57 -8.57 2.30
N ASN A 157 7.24 -7.55 1.50
CA ASN A 157 8.14 -7.06 0.46
C ASN A 157 9.20 -6.10 0.99
N GLN A 158 8.89 -5.31 2.01
CA GLN A 158 9.80 -4.29 2.53
C GLN A 158 10.87 -4.87 3.48
N ALA A 159 10.48 -5.77 4.38
CA ALA A 159 11.38 -6.30 5.41
C ALA A 159 12.68 -6.92 4.85
N PRO A 160 12.66 -7.81 3.85
CA PRO A 160 13.87 -8.42 3.32
C PRO A 160 14.78 -7.45 2.57
N LEU A 161 14.26 -6.30 2.15
CA LEU A 161 15.07 -5.29 1.44
C LEU A 161 16.10 -4.61 2.34
N PHE A 162 15.83 -4.50 3.64
CA PHE A 162 16.80 -3.95 4.58
C PHE A 162 18.03 -4.85 4.77
N GLU A 163 17.87 -6.14 4.57
CA GLU A 163 18.96 -7.13 4.67
C GLU A 163 19.76 -7.26 3.36
N LEU A 164 19.20 -6.79 2.23
CA LEU A 164 19.79 -6.96 0.91
C LEU A 164 21.13 -6.23 0.77
N CYS A 165 21.25 -5.04 1.32
CA CYS A 165 22.48 -4.26 1.40
C CYS A 165 22.42 -3.30 2.59
N PRO A 166 22.88 -3.70 3.78
CA PRO A 166 22.78 -2.90 5.00
C PRO A 166 23.43 -1.51 4.88
N SER A 167 24.54 -1.38 4.14
CA SER A 167 25.23 -0.10 3.90
C SER A 167 24.44 0.85 2.98
N ALA A 168 23.44 0.37 2.28
CA ALA A 168 22.57 1.14 1.39
C ALA A 168 21.07 1.03 1.76
N ALA A 169 20.74 0.54 2.95
CA ALA A 169 19.38 0.25 3.38
C ALA A 169 18.42 1.45 3.16
N ASN A 170 18.83 2.67 3.53
CA ASN A 170 18.02 3.88 3.34
C ASN A 170 17.78 4.16 1.86
N ARG A 171 18.76 3.98 0.98
CA ARG A 171 18.62 4.18 -0.48
C ARG A 171 17.71 3.11 -1.11
N ILE A 172 17.83 1.87 -0.67
CA ILE A 172 16.96 0.76 -1.09
C ILE A 172 15.52 1.06 -0.67
N ASN A 173 15.30 1.49 0.57
CA ASN A 173 13.97 1.87 1.04
C ASN A 173 13.41 3.06 0.26
N THR A 174 14.23 4.05 -0.08
CA THR A 174 13.81 5.18 -0.94
C THR A 174 13.30 4.69 -2.29
N ILE A 175 14.01 3.78 -2.95
CA ILE A 175 13.59 3.19 -4.23
C ILE A 175 12.25 2.44 -4.05
N PHE A 176 12.16 1.58 -3.04
CA PHE A 176 10.96 0.81 -2.76
C PHE A 176 9.74 1.71 -2.54
N MET A 177 9.86 2.70 -1.64
CA MET A 177 8.77 3.62 -1.32
C MET A 177 8.41 4.53 -2.50
N SER A 178 9.39 4.96 -3.31
CA SER A 178 9.10 5.72 -4.53
C SER A 178 8.27 4.91 -5.53
N CYS A 179 8.66 3.66 -5.80
CA CYS A 179 7.88 2.76 -6.66
C CYS A 179 6.48 2.49 -6.08
N TYR A 180 6.39 2.29 -4.77
CA TYR A 180 5.15 2.07 -4.04
C TYR A 180 4.17 3.23 -4.23
N PHE A 181 4.60 4.48 -4.00
CA PHE A 181 3.76 5.66 -4.17
C PHE A 181 3.44 5.97 -5.64
N ILE A 182 4.36 5.71 -6.57
CA ILE A 182 4.07 5.78 -8.01
C ILE A 182 2.94 4.81 -8.35
N GLY A 183 3.01 3.58 -7.84
CA GLY A 183 1.95 2.59 -8.02
C GLY A 183 0.61 3.06 -7.46
N GLY A 184 0.62 3.65 -6.25
CA GLY A 184 -0.57 4.24 -5.63
C GLY A 184 -1.18 5.37 -6.47
N SER A 185 -0.35 6.28 -6.97
CA SER A 185 -0.78 7.39 -7.83
C SER A 185 -1.39 6.90 -9.15
N LEU A 186 -0.72 5.93 -9.80
CA LEU A 186 -1.24 5.31 -11.02
C LEU A 186 -2.55 4.55 -10.77
N GLY A 187 -2.64 3.81 -9.66
CA GLY A 187 -3.85 3.11 -9.27
C GLY A 187 -5.03 4.05 -9.03
N THR A 188 -4.78 5.18 -8.35
CA THR A 188 -5.78 6.25 -8.15
C THR A 188 -6.25 6.83 -9.50
N LEU A 189 -5.31 7.13 -10.40
CA LEU A 189 -5.63 7.66 -11.73
C LEU A 189 -6.46 6.65 -12.54
N LEU A 190 -6.03 5.39 -12.59
CA LEU A 190 -6.72 4.33 -13.33
C LEU A 190 -8.12 4.07 -12.77
N SER A 191 -8.26 3.98 -11.45
CA SER A 191 -9.56 3.75 -10.80
C SER A 191 -10.49 4.95 -10.95
N GLY A 192 -9.96 6.19 -10.87
CA GLY A 192 -10.75 7.40 -11.12
C GLY A 192 -11.25 7.48 -12.57
N THR A 193 -10.41 7.14 -13.55
CA THR A 193 -10.81 7.05 -14.95
C THR A 193 -11.84 5.94 -15.18
N ALA A 194 -11.61 4.76 -14.58
CA ALA A 194 -12.53 3.64 -14.67
C ALA A 194 -13.89 3.95 -14.03
N TRP A 195 -13.90 4.75 -12.96
CA TRP A 195 -15.14 5.26 -12.35
C TRP A 195 -15.93 6.10 -13.33
N VAL A 196 -15.29 7.03 -14.03
CA VAL A 196 -15.96 7.91 -15.00
C VAL A 196 -16.55 7.13 -16.17
N LEU A 197 -15.85 6.11 -16.66
CA LEU A 197 -16.25 5.35 -17.83
C LEU A 197 -17.25 4.22 -17.52
N PHE A 198 -17.08 3.53 -16.41
CA PHE A 198 -17.79 2.28 -16.09
C PHE A 198 -18.38 2.25 -14.68
N GLY A 199 -18.32 3.38 -13.94
CA GLY A 199 -18.81 3.46 -12.57
C GLY A 199 -18.07 2.51 -11.62
N TRP A 200 -18.79 2.01 -10.61
CA TRP A 200 -18.23 1.13 -9.59
C TRP A 200 -17.64 -0.17 -10.15
N SER A 201 -18.26 -0.75 -11.17
CA SER A 201 -17.75 -1.99 -11.81
C SER A 201 -16.38 -1.79 -12.45
N GLY A 202 -16.12 -0.60 -13.01
CA GLY A 202 -14.80 -0.24 -13.55
C GLY A 202 -13.73 -0.18 -12.45
N VAL A 203 -14.05 0.39 -11.30
CA VAL A 203 -13.15 0.45 -10.14
C VAL A 203 -12.82 -0.97 -9.64
N VAL A 204 -13.85 -1.80 -9.48
CA VAL A 204 -13.70 -3.20 -9.05
C VAL A 204 -12.81 -3.97 -10.03
N GLY A 205 -13.07 -3.84 -11.33
CA GLY A 205 -12.27 -4.49 -12.37
C GLY A 205 -10.81 -4.04 -12.36
N THR A 206 -10.56 -2.74 -12.23
CA THR A 206 -9.20 -2.18 -12.16
C THR A 206 -8.45 -2.66 -10.93
N GLY A 207 -9.08 -2.62 -9.76
CA GLY A 207 -8.46 -3.06 -8.51
C GLY A 207 -8.18 -4.55 -8.49
N ALA A 208 -9.12 -5.37 -8.96
CA ALA A 208 -8.94 -6.81 -9.10
C ALA A 208 -7.81 -7.15 -10.07
N LEU A 209 -7.71 -6.44 -11.23
CA LEU A 209 -6.64 -6.61 -12.21
C LEU A 209 -5.26 -6.31 -11.61
N LEU A 210 -5.11 -5.17 -10.95
CA LEU A 210 -3.83 -4.78 -10.32
C LEU A 210 -3.40 -5.79 -9.26
N THR A 211 -4.34 -6.26 -8.43
CA THR A 211 -4.07 -7.29 -7.42
C THR A 211 -3.72 -8.64 -8.07
N ALA A 212 -4.45 -9.05 -9.11
CA ALA A 212 -4.17 -10.29 -9.84
C ALA A 212 -2.77 -10.25 -10.50
N LEU A 213 -2.37 -9.12 -11.08
CA LEU A 213 -1.02 -8.94 -11.62
C LEU A 213 0.06 -9.08 -10.53
N SER A 214 -0.15 -8.49 -9.35
CA SER A 214 0.75 -8.66 -8.19
C SER A 214 0.87 -10.13 -7.78
N LEU A 215 -0.26 -10.86 -7.75
CA LEU A 215 -0.28 -12.30 -7.44
C LEU A 215 0.43 -13.12 -8.51
N ILE A 216 0.17 -12.88 -9.79
CA ILE A 216 0.81 -13.58 -10.91
C ILE A 216 2.33 -13.42 -10.85
N ILE A 217 2.83 -12.18 -10.64
CA ILE A 217 4.25 -11.92 -10.48
C ILE A 217 4.82 -12.70 -9.28
N THR A 218 4.04 -12.82 -8.19
CA THR A 218 4.45 -13.60 -7.01
C THR A 218 4.54 -15.08 -7.32
N LEU A 219 3.61 -15.64 -8.07
CA LEU A 219 3.59 -17.07 -8.44
C LEU A 219 4.70 -17.41 -9.43
N VAL A 220 4.93 -16.56 -10.44
CA VAL A 220 5.97 -16.78 -11.46
C VAL A 220 7.38 -16.65 -10.87
N ALA A 221 7.60 -15.73 -9.97
CA ALA A 221 8.91 -15.49 -9.36
C ALA A 221 9.24 -16.43 -8.19
N LYS A 222 8.47 -17.49 -7.98
CA LYS A 222 8.75 -18.56 -7.00
C LYS A 222 9.98 -19.42 -7.37
N ARG A 223 10.51 -19.26 -8.61
CA ARG A 223 11.65 -20.02 -9.13
C ARG A 223 12.96 -19.41 -8.72
#